data_9079a7208f38dcb35fa16ab2847b0947
#
_entry.id   9079a7208f38dcb35fa16ab2847b0947
#
_cell.length_a   1.000
_cell.length_b   1.000
_cell.length_c   1.000
_cell.angle_alpha   90.00
_cell.angle_beta   90.00
_cell.angle_gamma   90.00
#
_symmetry.space_group_name_H-M   'P 1'
#
loop_
_entity.id
_entity.type
_entity.pdbx_description
1 polymer ?
#
loop_
_entity_poly.entity_id
_entity_poly.type
_entity_poly.pdbx_seq_one_letter_code
_entity_poly.pdbx_strand_id
1 'polypeptide(L)'
;MKKVSLLIITAIVLSNACVERSKPIQKSDRSKIRKFIHASPPAIANKIDASFGDGSITLLGYDVSPVEIAPGRKVTVKWYWRLEKQIDAGWRLFTHVVDSTGSSRINADGTGPVRKNYQPGSWKVGEIIEDVQKIAIPKNWKWPVAEFRTGIWRGKDRMELRGQSDKSNRIKGVMVKVKGARTSDVPELMIPKATGRIKIDGKTDEEAWSRAALAKSFFRPTSGNPVTKTPTEARLLWDDENLYASFMCKDQRIRSTYTKHDDELWNQDVVEIFLDPDGDSKNYYEFQASPAGITFDSFLPSYRKNQNDWESQMKAAVTVDGTLNKPEDDDVSWTAEIAIPFKAIKHALKAPPAEGDVWRGNLFRIDLGKQGISGMAWSPPLKPDYHVLDRFGKFRFVKSIEEAAAPSVIAPAAAPAGKAEGKE
;
A
#
# COMPACT_ATOMS: atom_id res chain seq x y z
N MET A 1 -1.28 -11.91 75.38
CA MET A 1 -1.12 -11.34 74.01
C MET A 1 -1.27 -12.49 73.02
N LYS A 2 -2.50 -12.63 72.45
CA LYS A 2 -2.82 -13.72 71.52
C LYS A 2 -2.55 -13.24 70.10
N LYS A 3 -1.65 -13.91 69.38
CA LYS A 3 -1.40 -13.71 67.94
C LYS A 3 -2.52 -14.36 67.14
N VAL A 4 -3.24 -13.58 66.36
CA VAL A 4 -4.24 -14.06 65.37
C VAL A 4 -3.51 -14.14 64.04
N SER A 5 -3.31 -15.36 63.53
CA SER A 5 -2.81 -15.60 62.17
C SER A 5 -3.94 -15.50 61.18
N LEU A 6 -3.85 -14.54 60.27
CA LEU A 6 -4.82 -14.36 59.16
C LEU A 6 -4.38 -15.26 58.00
N LEU A 7 -5.18 -16.29 57.74
CA LEU A 7 -4.99 -17.16 56.57
C LEU A 7 -5.63 -16.49 55.37
N ILE A 8 -4.79 -16.03 54.40
CA ILE A 8 -5.26 -15.51 53.12
C ILE A 8 -5.47 -16.71 52.18
N ILE A 9 -6.70 -17.07 51.94
CA ILE A 9 -7.09 -18.06 50.93
C ILE A 9 -7.13 -17.35 49.59
N THR A 10 -6.11 -17.58 48.77
CA THR A 10 -6.09 -17.10 47.36
C THR A 10 -6.97 -18.02 46.53
N ALA A 11 -8.16 -17.56 46.19
CA ALA A 11 -9.05 -18.25 45.29
C ALA A 11 -8.48 -18.12 43.86
N ILE A 12 -7.94 -19.21 43.34
CA ILE A 12 -7.58 -19.32 41.90
C ILE A 12 -8.89 -19.48 41.12
N VAL A 13 -9.32 -18.38 40.49
CA VAL A 13 -10.41 -18.44 39.51
C VAL A 13 -9.85 -19.07 38.25
N LEU A 14 -10.01 -20.36 38.08
CA LEU A 14 -9.86 -21.05 36.81
C LEU A 14 -10.94 -20.53 35.87
N SER A 15 -10.60 -19.56 35.02
CA SER A 15 -11.45 -19.18 33.87
C SER A 15 -11.45 -20.36 32.88
N ASN A 16 -12.40 -21.23 33.00
CA ASN A 16 -12.78 -22.16 31.95
C ASN A 16 -13.22 -21.32 30.75
N ALA A 17 -12.29 -21.06 29.81
CA ALA A 17 -12.65 -20.60 28.49
C ALA A 17 -13.51 -21.72 27.87
N CYS A 18 -14.83 -21.54 27.86
CA CYS A 18 -15.73 -22.43 27.14
C CYS A 18 -15.33 -22.40 25.66
N VAL A 19 -14.56 -23.39 25.24
CA VAL A 19 -14.41 -23.73 23.81
C VAL A 19 -15.81 -24.18 23.38
N GLU A 20 -16.56 -23.30 22.70
CA GLU A 20 -17.81 -23.65 22.08
C GLU A 20 -17.57 -24.81 21.13
N ARG A 21 -17.89 -26.03 21.56
CA ARG A 21 -17.89 -27.21 20.70
C ARG A 21 -18.86 -26.93 19.57
N SER A 22 -18.42 -27.03 18.33
CA SER A 22 -19.31 -26.93 17.18
C SER A 22 -20.44 -27.97 17.39
N LYS A 23 -21.68 -27.50 17.45
CA LYS A 23 -22.84 -28.41 17.59
C LYS A 23 -22.85 -29.35 16.39
N PRO A 24 -23.07 -30.67 16.57
CA PRO A 24 -23.25 -31.58 15.48
C PRO A 24 -24.36 -31.05 14.56
N ILE A 25 -24.10 -31.06 13.25
CA ILE A 25 -25.07 -30.55 12.27
C ILE A 25 -26.29 -31.47 12.27
N GLN A 26 -27.47 -30.90 12.56
CA GLN A 26 -28.70 -31.63 12.41
C GLN A 26 -28.96 -32.02 10.96
N LYS A 27 -29.62 -33.18 10.72
CA LYS A 27 -29.88 -33.70 9.36
C LYS A 27 -30.61 -32.70 8.46
N SER A 28 -31.46 -31.83 9.03
CA SER A 28 -32.16 -30.74 8.38
C SER A 28 -31.25 -29.60 7.88
N ASP A 29 -30.14 -29.36 8.54
CA ASP A 29 -29.21 -28.27 8.15
C ASP A 29 -28.28 -28.70 7.01
N ARG A 30 -27.99 -29.99 6.92
CA ARG A 30 -27.22 -30.56 5.78
C ARG A 30 -27.94 -30.39 4.43
N SER A 31 -29.28 -30.42 4.42
CA SER A 31 -30.04 -30.20 3.19
C SER A 31 -29.81 -28.79 2.62
N LYS A 32 -29.69 -27.80 3.50
CA LYS A 32 -29.48 -26.37 3.15
C LYS A 32 -28.10 -26.09 2.55
N ILE A 33 -27.10 -26.90 2.92
CA ILE A 33 -25.70 -26.71 2.50
C ILE A 33 -25.26 -27.69 1.41
N ARG A 34 -26.03 -28.77 1.14
CA ARG A 34 -25.66 -29.84 0.18
C ARG A 34 -25.23 -29.31 -1.19
N LYS A 35 -25.87 -28.26 -1.67
CA LYS A 35 -25.55 -27.63 -2.96
C LYS A 35 -24.20 -26.89 -2.99
N PHE A 36 -23.56 -26.69 -1.83
CA PHE A 36 -22.26 -26.04 -1.70
C PHE A 36 -21.13 -27.04 -1.42
N ILE A 37 -21.44 -28.34 -1.47
CA ILE A 37 -20.49 -29.42 -1.26
C ILE A 37 -20.34 -30.17 -2.58
N HIS A 38 -19.12 -30.22 -3.10
CA HIS A 38 -18.80 -30.83 -4.38
C HIS A 38 -17.84 -32.02 -4.17
N ALA A 39 -18.01 -33.05 -4.97
CA ALA A 39 -17.11 -34.20 -4.98
C ALA A 39 -15.87 -33.97 -5.88
N SER A 40 -15.99 -33.06 -6.84
CA SER A 40 -14.89 -32.58 -7.70
C SER A 40 -14.90 -31.08 -7.81
N PRO A 41 -13.76 -30.42 -8.09
CA PRO A 41 -13.70 -28.97 -8.21
C PRO A 41 -14.61 -28.46 -9.33
N PRO A 42 -15.52 -27.51 -9.04
CA PRO A 42 -16.21 -26.80 -10.11
C PRO A 42 -15.23 -25.94 -10.91
N ALA A 43 -15.69 -25.33 -12.00
CA ALA A 43 -14.89 -24.35 -12.72
C ALA A 43 -14.58 -23.17 -11.80
N ILE A 44 -13.30 -22.89 -11.55
CA ILE A 44 -12.80 -21.81 -10.69
C ILE A 44 -12.09 -20.80 -11.58
N ALA A 45 -12.57 -19.55 -11.60
CA ALA A 45 -12.01 -18.49 -12.45
C ALA A 45 -10.60 -18.07 -12.00
N ASN A 46 -10.36 -18.00 -10.68
CA ASN A 46 -9.09 -17.56 -10.11
C ASN A 46 -8.52 -18.66 -9.20
N LYS A 47 -7.55 -19.43 -9.70
CA LYS A 47 -6.88 -20.49 -8.93
C LYS A 47 -5.83 -19.89 -8.00
N ILE A 48 -5.68 -20.44 -6.79
CA ILE A 48 -4.70 -20.00 -5.77
C ILE A 48 -3.85 -21.17 -5.28
N ASP A 49 -4.47 -22.29 -4.91
CA ASP A 49 -3.83 -23.50 -4.34
C ASP A 49 -3.00 -23.19 -3.07
N ALA A 50 -3.57 -22.40 -2.16
CA ALA A 50 -2.92 -22.03 -0.90
C ALA A 50 -3.21 -23.04 0.21
N SER A 51 -2.17 -23.47 0.92
CA SER A 51 -2.25 -24.52 1.94
C SER A 51 -2.23 -23.94 3.35
N PHE A 52 -3.15 -24.39 4.21
CA PHE A 52 -3.30 -24.02 5.61
C PHE A 52 -3.05 -25.23 6.54
N GLY A 53 -2.43 -24.95 7.71
CA GLY A 53 -2.28 -25.91 8.80
C GLY A 53 -1.63 -27.22 8.38
N ASP A 54 -0.35 -27.22 8.03
CA ASP A 54 0.42 -28.39 7.59
C ASP A 54 -0.21 -29.16 6.43
N GLY A 55 -0.90 -28.45 5.54
CA GLY A 55 -1.58 -29.06 4.41
C GLY A 55 -2.92 -29.70 4.79
N SER A 56 -3.54 -29.28 5.87
CA SER A 56 -4.83 -29.82 6.30
C SER A 56 -6.00 -29.27 5.50
N ILE A 57 -5.93 -27.99 5.08
CA ILE A 57 -6.95 -27.36 4.26
C ILE A 57 -6.27 -26.62 3.10
N THR A 58 -6.82 -26.77 1.90
CA THR A 58 -6.38 -26.04 0.71
C THR A 58 -7.47 -25.06 0.27
N LEU A 59 -7.12 -23.78 0.07
CA LEU A 59 -7.94 -22.85 -0.71
C LEU A 59 -7.58 -23.03 -2.18
N LEU A 60 -8.46 -23.68 -2.95
CA LEU A 60 -8.27 -23.97 -4.37
C LEU A 60 -8.31 -22.70 -5.24
N GLY A 61 -9.13 -21.72 -4.82
CA GLY A 61 -9.29 -20.46 -5.53
C GLY A 61 -10.59 -19.74 -5.17
N TYR A 62 -10.95 -18.79 -6.02
CA TYR A 62 -12.15 -17.96 -5.80
C TYR A 62 -12.78 -17.50 -7.10
N ASP A 63 -14.07 -17.11 -7.01
CA ASP A 63 -14.76 -16.29 -7.98
C ASP A 63 -15.27 -15.02 -7.30
N VAL A 64 -15.29 -13.91 -8.02
CA VAL A 64 -15.82 -12.64 -7.53
C VAL A 64 -16.67 -11.96 -8.60
N SER A 65 -17.85 -11.46 -8.23
CA SER A 65 -18.75 -10.79 -9.13
C SER A 65 -19.65 -9.80 -8.39
N PRO A 66 -19.82 -8.58 -8.94
CA PRO A 66 -19.05 -8.01 -10.04
C PRO A 66 -17.62 -7.62 -9.59
N VAL A 67 -16.68 -7.54 -10.54
CA VAL A 67 -15.29 -7.06 -10.29
C VAL A 67 -15.21 -5.54 -10.15
N GLU A 68 -16.28 -4.85 -10.50
CA GLU A 68 -16.42 -3.41 -10.38
C GLU A 68 -17.83 -3.06 -9.88
N ILE A 69 -17.94 -2.16 -8.88
CA ILE A 69 -19.19 -1.91 -8.16
C ILE A 69 -19.28 -0.45 -7.68
N ALA A 70 -20.48 0.09 -7.60
CA ALA A 70 -20.73 1.36 -6.91
C ALA A 70 -20.88 1.16 -5.38
N PRO A 71 -20.51 2.15 -4.52
CA PRO A 71 -20.80 2.11 -3.10
C PRO A 71 -22.28 1.84 -2.83
N GLY A 72 -22.57 1.11 -1.75
CA GLY A 72 -23.92 0.69 -1.38
C GLY A 72 -24.41 -0.58 -2.07
N ARG A 73 -23.67 -1.14 -3.02
CA ARG A 73 -24.01 -2.40 -3.69
C ARG A 73 -23.36 -3.60 -3.03
N LYS A 74 -23.75 -4.81 -3.45
CA LYS A 74 -23.23 -6.08 -2.92
C LYS A 74 -22.31 -6.75 -3.92
N VAL A 75 -21.22 -7.30 -3.40
CA VAL A 75 -20.29 -8.20 -4.10
C VAL A 75 -20.59 -9.63 -3.68
N THR A 76 -20.59 -10.55 -4.62
CA THR A 76 -20.60 -11.99 -4.33
C THR A 76 -19.17 -12.50 -4.47
N VAL A 77 -18.63 -13.09 -3.42
CA VAL A 77 -17.36 -13.80 -3.44
C VAL A 77 -17.65 -15.27 -3.15
N LYS A 78 -17.07 -16.16 -3.92
CA LYS A 78 -17.10 -17.61 -3.72
C LYS A 78 -15.68 -18.08 -3.46
N TRP A 79 -15.48 -18.73 -2.33
CA TRP A 79 -14.21 -19.35 -1.98
C TRP A 79 -14.36 -20.85 -2.13
N TYR A 80 -13.35 -21.52 -2.68
CA TYR A 80 -13.37 -22.97 -2.89
C TYR A 80 -12.33 -23.63 -2.03
N TRP A 81 -12.79 -24.29 -0.95
CA TRP A 81 -11.95 -24.92 0.05
C TRP A 81 -11.98 -26.44 -0.09
N ARG A 82 -10.86 -27.11 0.11
CA ARG A 82 -10.80 -28.57 0.19
C ARG A 82 -10.17 -29.00 1.51
N LEU A 83 -10.82 -29.94 2.22
CA LEU A 83 -10.24 -30.56 3.40
C LEU A 83 -9.37 -31.74 2.97
N GLU A 84 -8.07 -31.69 3.28
CA GLU A 84 -7.09 -32.71 2.96
C GLU A 84 -6.88 -33.69 4.12
N LYS A 85 -6.92 -33.18 5.37
CA LYS A 85 -6.76 -33.95 6.60
C LYS A 85 -7.76 -33.46 7.62
N GLN A 86 -8.29 -34.38 8.43
CA GLN A 86 -9.22 -34.04 9.49
C GLN A 86 -8.57 -33.04 10.46
N ILE A 87 -9.34 -32.03 10.86
CA ILE A 87 -8.92 -31.02 11.83
C ILE A 87 -9.86 -31.00 13.02
N ASP A 88 -9.39 -30.46 14.15
CA ASP A 88 -10.19 -30.26 15.35
C ASP A 88 -11.39 -29.36 15.12
N ALA A 89 -12.39 -29.50 15.97
CA ALA A 89 -13.52 -28.58 16.02
C ALA A 89 -13.11 -27.17 16.50
N GLY A 90 -13.94 -26.19 16.21
CA GLY A 90 -13.75 -24.80 16.63
C GLY A 90 -13.04 -23.89 15.62
N TRP A 91 -12.41 -24.46 14.59
CA TRP A 91 -11.87 -23.65 13.49
C TRP A 91 -12.99 -23.05 12.65
N ARG A 92 -12.85 -21.77 12.28
CA ARG A 92 -13.84 -20.99 11.52
C ARG A 92 -13.18 -20.25 10.37
N LEU A 93 -13.91 -20.05 9.28
CA LEU A 93 -13.49 -19.17 8.18
C LEU A 93 -13.74 -17.72 8.59
N PHE A 94 -12.85 -16.82 8.16
CA PHE A 94 -13.07 -15.39 8.24
C PHE A 94 -12.89 -14.70 6.88
N THR A 95 -13.49 -13.54 6.73
CA THR A 95 -13.22 -12.61 5.61
C THR A 95 -13.28 -11.19 6.11
N HIS A 96 -12.20 -10.49 5.93
CA HIS A 96 -12.13 -9.06 6.18
C HIS A 96 -12.06 -8.32 4.84
N VAL A 97 -12.87 -7.27 4.68
CA VAL A 97 -12.72 -6.36 3.55
C VAL A 97 -11.90 -5.19 4.02
N VAL A 98 -10.77 -4.99 3.36
CA VAL A 98 -9.83 -3.92 3.66
C VAL A 98 -9.87 -2.86 2.55
N ASP A 99 -9.56 -1.64 2.92
CA ASP A 99 -9.43 -0.54 1.97
C ASP A 99 -8.03 -0.50 1.34
N SER A 100 -7.77 0.47 0.49
CA SER A 100 -6.46 0.65 -0.16
C SER A 100 -5.32 1.00 0.81
N THR A 101 -5.63 1.32 2.08
CA THR A 101 -4.62 1.52 3.13
C THR A 101 -4.32 0.25 3.91
N GLY A 102 -4.92 -0.89 3.53
CA GLY A 102 -4.81 -2.15 4.27
C GLY A 102 -5.63 -2.23 5.56
N SER A 103 -6.38 -1.18 5.88
CA SER A 103 -7.20 -1.15 7.10
C SER A 103 -8.48 -1.96 6.92
N SER A 104 -8.77 -2.84 7.89
CA SER A 104 -10.00 -3.62 7.88
C SER A 104 -11.21 -2.74 8.16
N ARG A 105 -12.18 -2.71 7.23
CA ARG A 105 -13.39 -1.89 7.29
C ARG A 105 -14.67 -2.71 7.47
N ILE A 106 -14.66 -3.96 7.01
CA ILE A 106 -15.82 -4.84 7.12
C ILE A 106 -15.35 -6.19 7.63
N ASN A 107 -15.97 -6.65 8.71
CA ASN A 107 -15.90 -8.04 9.13
C ASN A 107 -17.08 -8.81 8.52
N ALA A 108 -16.77 -9.80 7.68
CA ALA A 108 -17.76 -10.62 6.99
C ALA A 108 -17.70 -12.11 7.40
N ASP A 109 -17.13 -12.40 8.58
CA ASP A 109 -16.87 -13.77 9.07
C ASP A 109 -18.12 -14.63 9.16
N GLY A 110 -19.24 -14.06 9.62
CA GLY A 110 -20.51 -14.76 9.71
C GLY A 110 -21.40 -14.71 8.47
N THR A 111 -20.89 -14.18 7.34
CA THR A 111 -21.69 -14.03 6.12
C THR A 111 -21.65 -15.30 5.28
N GLY A 112 -22.81 -15.77 4.88
CA GLY A 112 -22.96 -16.93 4.00
C GLY A 112 -23.50 -18.19 4.71
N PRO A 113 -24.11 -19.11 3.95
CA PRO A 113 -24.74 -20.31 4.51
C PRO A 113 -23.73 -21.32 5.07
N VAL A 114 -22.60 -21.51 4.43
CA VAL A 114 -21.52 -22.41 4.85
C VAL A 114 -20.98 -21.97 6.21
N ARG A 115 -20.62 -20.72 6.35
CA ARG A 115 -20.04 -20.16 7.58
C ARG A 115 -20.99 -20.22 8.79
N LYS A 116 -22.29 -20.24 8.56
CA LYS A 116 -23.30 -20.38 9.61
C LYS A 116 -23.55 -21.82 10.02
N ASN A 117 -23.49 -22.75 9.06
CA ASN A 117 -24.01 -24.09 9.25
C ASN A 117 -22.97 -25.20 9.07
N TYR A 118 -21.82 -24.94 8.46
CA TYR A 118 -20.85 -25.99 8.15
C TYR A 118 -19.40 -25.49 8.30
N GLN A 119 -18.92 -25.50 9.53
CA GLN A 119 -17.57 -25.04 9.86
C GLN A 119 -16.48 -26.08 9.46
N PRO A 120 -15.22 -25.65 9.24
CA PRO A 120 -14.15 -26.53 8.79
C PRO A 120 -13.94 -27.81 9.59
N GLY A 121 -14.05 -27.75 10.91
CA GLY A 121 -13.94 -28.96 11.76
C GLY A 121 -15.06 -30.00 11.60
N SER A 122 -16.10 -29.70 10.81
CA SER A 122 -17.20 -30.60 10.48
C SER A 122 -17.13 -31.14 9.03
N TRP A 123 -16.19 -30.63 8.23
CA TRP A 123 -16.01 -31.08 6.83
C TRP A 123 -15.49 -32.54 6.80
N LYS A 124 -15.68 -33.20 5.70
CA LYS A 124 -15.12 -34.54 5.48
C LYS A 124 -13.91 -34.43 4.55
N VAL A 125 -12.91 -35.26 4.79
CA VAL A 125 -11.73 -35.34 3.93
C VAL A 125 -12.13 -35.57 2.47
N GLY A 126 -11.56 -34.79 1.57
CA GLY A 126 -11.84 -34.81 0.14
C GLY A 126 -13.05 -33.94 -0.29
N GLU A 127 -13.91 -33.49 0.64
CA GLU A 127 -15.00 -32.56 0.27
C GLU A 127 -14.45 -31.22 -0.20
N ILE A 128 -15.05 -30.69 -1.27
CA ILE A 128 -14.80 -29.35 -1.76
C ILE A 128 -15.99 -28.47 -1.40
N ILE A 129 -15.70 -27.39 -0.67
CA ILE A 129 -16.71 -26.51 -0.09
C ILE A 129 -16.72 -25.19 -0.86
N GLU A 130 -17.84 -24.87 -1.49
CA GLU A 130 -18.12 -23.59 -2.12
C GLU A 130 -18.68 -22.62 -1.07
N ASP A 131 -17.84 -21.78 -0.49
CA ASP A 131 -18.22 -20.81 0.53
C ASP A 131 -18.66 -19.49 -0.13
N VAL A 132 -19.97 -19.32 -0.28
CA VAL A 132 -20.57 -18.16 -0.97
C VAL A 132 -20.90 -17.06 0.02
N GLN A 133 -20.35 -15.89 -0.21
CA GLN A 133 -20.60 -14.69 0.57
C GLN A 133 -21.17 -13.56 -0.31
N LYS A 134 -22.24 -12.89 0.16
CA LYS A 134 -22.75 -11.65 -0.42
C LYS A 134 -22.48 -10.50 0.53
N ILE A 135 -21.48 -9.70 0.24
CA ILE A 135 -20.96 -8.66 1.12
C ILE A 135 -21.33 -7.29 0.56
N ALA A 136 -21.97 -6.46 1.39
CA ALA A 136 -22.33 -5.10 1.01
C ALA A 136 -21.13 -4.18 1.21
N ILE A 137 -20.79 -3.40 0.19
CA ILE A 137 -19.85 -2.29 0.31
C ILE A 137 -20.65 -1.08 0.83
N PRO A 138 -20.26 -0.43 1.92
CA PRO A 138 -20.98 0.69 2.50
C PRO A 138 -21.20 1.85 1.52
N LYS A 139 -22.31 2.58 1.66
CA LYS A 139 -22.59 3.77 0.82
C LYS A 139 -21.53 4.87 0.97
N ASN A 140 -20.92 4.96 2.14
CA ASN A 140 -19.85 5.91 2.46
C ASN A 140 -18.44 5.36 2.19
N TRP A 141 -18.32 4.26 1.44
CA TRP A 141 -17.01 3.73 1.02
C TRP A 141 -16.33 4.73 0.12
N LYS A 142 -15.17 5.21 0.52
CA LYS A 142 -14.45 6.29 -0.16
C LYS A 142 -13.16 5.84 -0.87
N TRP A 143 -12.83 4.57 -0.80
CA TRP A 143 -11.61 4.02 -1.40
C TRP A 143 -11.90 3.38 -2.77
N PRO A 144 -10.95 3.50 -3.74
CA PRO A 144 -11.15 2.99 -5.10
C PRO A 144 -11.19 1.47 -5.20
N VAL A 145 -10.71 0.78 -4.17
CA VAL A 145 -10.63 -0.68 -4.10
C VAL A 145 -11.18 -1.19 -2.78
N ALA A 146 -11.88 -2.31 -2.84
CA ALA A 146 -12.22 -3.16 -1.71
C ALA A 146 -11.48 -4.49 -1.88
N GLU A 147 -10.50 -4.78 -1.02
CA GLU A 147 -9.75 -6.04 -1.05
C GLU A 147 -10.34 -7.01 -0.03
N PHE A 148 -10.66 -8.22 -0.47
CA PHE A 148 -11.21 -9.29 0.36
C PHE A 148 -10.08 -10.22 0.80
N ARG A 149 -9.78 -10.24 2.10
CA ARG A 149 -8.76 -11.08 2.71
C ARG A 149 -9.42 -12.18 3.53
N THR A 150 -9.05 -13.43 3.28
CA THR A 150 -9.65 -14.60 3.95
C THR A 150 -8.61 -15.48 4.59
N GLY A 151 -9.05 -16.32 5.52
CA GLY A 151 -8.23 -17.30 6.21
C GLY A 151 -9.05 -18.10 7.23
N ILE A 152 -8.36 -18.79 8.13
CA ILE A 152 -8.95 -19.71 9.11
C ILE A 152 -8.47 -19.32 10.52
N TRP A 153 -9.38 -19.29 11.49
CA TRP A 153 -9.09 -18.87 12.85
C TRP A 153 -9.80 -19.69 13.92
N ARG A 154 -9.25 -19.69 15.14
CA ARG A 154 -9.84 -20.29 16.32
C ARG A 154 -9.41 -19.50 17.57
N GLY A 155 -10.34 -18.84 18.24
CA GLY A 155 -10.02 -18.03 19.42
C GLY A 155 -9.07 -16.87 19.10
N LYS A 156 -7.84 -16.96 19.56
CA LYS A 156 -6.76 -15.98 19.27
C LYS A 156 -5.89 -16.39 18.07
N ASP A 157 -5.97 -17.65 17.69
CA ASP A 157 -5.05 -18.25 16.75
C ASP A 157 -5.54 -18.12 15.32
N ARG A 158 -4.61 -17.98 14.40
CA ARG A 158 -4.83 -18.12 12.97
C ARG A 158 -4.11 -19.34 12.47
N MET A 159 -4.79 -20.13 11.64
CA MET A 159 -4.16 -21.27 11.00
C MET A 159 -3.06 -20.78 10.07
N GLU A 160 -1.87 -21.33 10.22
CA GLU A 160 -0.71 -20.95 9.42
C GLU A 160 -0.99 -21.16 7.93
N LEU A 161 -0.66 -20.17 7.14
CA LEU A 161 -0.75 -20.17 5.69
C LEU A 161 0.65 -20.32 5.09
N ARG A 162 0.87 -21.38 4.32
CA ARG A 162 2.09 -21.59 3.54
C ARG A 162 1.97 -20.92 2.18
N GLY A 163 2.99 -20.14 1.80
CA GLY A 163 3.03 -19.41 0.53
C GLY A 163 2.83 -17.90 0.70
N GLN A 164 2.16 -17.27 -0.25
CA GLN A 164 1.90 -15.82 -0.23
C GLN A 164 0.86 -15.44 0.84
N SER A 165 1.34 -15.13 2.03
CA SER A 165 0.51 -14.63 3.12
C SER A 165 0.88 -13.21 3.51
N ASP A 166 -0.06 -12.48 4.14
CA ASP A 166 0.33 -11.36 4.95
C ASP A 166 0.81 -11.85 6.34
N LYS A 167 1.41 -10.96 7.14
CA LYS A 167 1.87 -11.27 8.52
C LYS A 167 0.74 -11.80 9.45
N SER A 168 -0.50 -11.84 8.97
CA SER A 168 -1.68 -12.28 9.71
C SER A 168 -2.28 -13.58 9.15
N ASN A 169 -1.52 -14.35 8.38
CA ASN A 169 -1.96 -15.61 7.76
C ASN A 169 -3.27 -15.45 6.96
N ARG A 170 -3.31 -14.42 6.10
CA ARG A 170 -4.46 -14.13 5.22
C ARG A 170 -4.08 -14.22 3.75
N ILE A 171 -4.94 -14.82 2.94
CA ILE A 171 -4.90 -14.68 1.50
C ILE A 171 -5.22 -13.25 1.11
N LYS A 172 -4.43 -12.67 0.22
CA LYS A 172 -4.60 -11.34 -0.39
C LYS A 172 -4.98 -11.44 -1.87
N GLY A 173 -5.27 -10.30 -2.48
CA GLY A 173 -5.36 -10.17 -3.94
C GLY A 173 -6.74 -10.32 -4.53
N VAL A 174 -7.78 -10.56 -3.73
CA VAL A 174 -9.16 -10.56 -4.23
C VAL A 174 -9.69 -9.13 -4.19
N MET A 175 -9.53 -8.40 -5.28
CA MET A 175 -9.83 -6.98 -5.36
C MET A 175 -11.08 -6.70 -6.20
N VAL A 176 -11.89 -5.76 -5.74
CA VAL A 176 -13.05 -5.21 -6.45
C VAL A 176 -12.87 -3.71 -6.58
N LYS A 177 -12.97 -3.20 -7.79
CA LYS A 177 -12.96 -1.75 -8.05
C LYS A 177 -14.26 -1.14 -7.55
N VAL A 178 -14.18 0.02 -6.89
CA VAL A 178 -15.37 0.74 -6.40
C VAL A 178 -15.50 2.06 -7.18
N LYS A 179 -16.46 2.08 -8.13
CA LYS A 179 -16.78 3.26 -8.97
C LYS A 179 -17.31 4.41 -8.11
N GLY A 180 -16.87 5.64 -8.42
CA GLY A 180 -17.34 6.84 -7.71
C GLY A 180 -16.91 6.89 -6.25
N ALA A 181 -16.14 5.91 -5.78
CA ALA A 181 -15.24 6.14 -4.67
C ALA A 181 -14.34 7.29 -5.13
N ARG A 182 -14.25 8.36 -4.35
CA ARG A 182 -13.27 9.39 -4.66
C ARG A 182 -11.93 8.68 -4.72
N THR A 183 -11.39 8.52 -5.93
CA THR A 183 -9.95 8.40 -6.11
C THR A 183 -9.44 9.50 -5.22
N SER A 184 -8.66 9.19 -4.20
CA SER A 184 -8.14 10.21 -3.28
C SER A 184 -7.78 11.42 -4.16
N ASP A 185 -8.24 12.64 -3.80
CA ASP A 185 -7.91 13.89 -4.50
C ASP A 185 -6.39 14.16 -4.42
N VAL A 186 -5.59 13.13 -4.59
CA VAL A 186 -4.14 13.18 -4.60
C VAL A 186 -3.65 13.13 -6.05
N PRO A 187 -2.68 13.95 -6.39
CA PRO A 187 -2.12 14.00 -7.74
C PRO A 187 -1.40 12.70 -8.09
N GLU A 188 -1.24 12.47 -9.39
CA GLU A 188 -0.45 11.37 -9.93
C GLU A 188 0.62 11.93 -10.87
N LEU A 189 1.86 11.46 -10.73
CA LEU A 189 2.96 11.69 -11.65
C LEU A 189 3.28 10.41 -12.42
N MET A 190 3.30 10.50 -13.74
CA MET A 190 3.84 9.47 -14.62
C MET A 190 5.34 9.69 -14.73
N ILE A 191 6.14 8.89 -14.05
CA ILE A 191 7.60 9.02 -13.98
C ILE A 191 8.22 8.20 -15.10
N PRO A 192 8.80 8.82 -16.13
CA PRO A 192 9.37 8.11 -17.27
C PRO A 192 10.75 7.53 -16.94
N LYS A 193 11.13 6.49 -17.68
CA LYS A 193 12.48 5.92 -17.62
C LYS A 193 13.48 6.90 -18.24
N ALA A 194 14.61 7.10 -17.57
CA ALA A 194 15.68 7.98 -18.07
C ALA A 194 16.25 7.46 -19.40
N THR A 195 16.45 8.35 -20.35
CA THR A 195 17.09 8.06 -21.64
C THR A 195 18.55 8.46 -21.61
N GLY A 196 19.37 7.73 -20.88
CA GLY A 196 20.78 8.03 -20.71
C GLY A 196 21.19 8.15 -19.24
N ARG A 197 22.47 8.36 -19.02
CA ARG A 197 23.03 8.45 -17.67
C ARG A 197 22.72 9.81 -17.05
N ILE A 198 22.22 9.82 -15.84
CA ILE A 198 22.08 11.01 -15.01
C ILE A 198 23.33 11.15 -14.13
N LYS A 199 23.94 12.33 -14.14
CA LYS A 199 25.07 12.68 -13.28
C LYS A 199 24.55 13.58 -12.17
N ILE A 200 24.78 13.18 -10.95
CA ILE A 200 24.36 13.98 -9.78
C ILE A 200 25.43 15.03 -9.51
N ASP A 201 25.28 16.23 -10.08
CA ASP A 201 26.21 17.35 -9.92
C ASP A 201 25.51 18.69 -9.59
N GLY A 202 24.20 18.66 -9.34
CA GLY A 202 23.40 19.83 -8.99
C GLY A 202 22.90 20.62 -10.20
N LYS A 203 23.10 20.12 -11.43
CA LYS A 203 22.64 20.74 -12.67
C LYS A 203 21.66 19.81 -13.37
N THR A 204 20.64 20.37 -13.96
CA THR A 204 19.61 19.62 -14.71
C THR A 204 19.79 19.85 -16.21
N ASP A 205 21.03 19.70 -16.70
CA ASP A 205 21.40 20.00 -18.09
C ASP A 205 21.44 18.75 -19.00
N GLU A 206 21.30 17.53 -18.45
CA GLU A 206 21.12 16.34 -19.28
C GLU A 206 19.78 16.37 -20.01
N GLU A 207 19.79 15.95 -21.27
CA GLU A 207 18.59 15.89 -22.12
C GLU A 207 17.43 15.11 -21.47
N ALA A 208 17.74 14.11 -20.66
CA ALA A 208 16.73 13.29 -19.99
C ALA A 208 15.79 14.12 -19.10
N TRP A 209 16.29 15.17 -18.44
CA TRP A 209 15.48 16.05 -17.59
C TRP A 209 14.40 16.82 -18.36
N SER A 210 14.58 17.04 -19.65
CA SER A 210 13.56 17.68 -20.50
C SER A 210 12.30 16.82 -20.66
N ARG A 211 12.44 15.49 -20.49
CA ARG A 211 11.35 14.50 -20.58
C ARG A 211 10.87 14.00 -19.24
N ALA A 212 11.40 14.50 -18.14
CA ALA A 212 11.05 14.08 -16.80
C ALA A 212 9.60 14.42 -16.44
N ALA A 213 9.02 13.64 -15.55
CA ALA A 213 7.74 13.98 -14.91
C ALA A 213 7.88 15.31 -14.16
N LEU A 214 6.99 16.26 -14.40
CA LEU A 214 7.06 17.59 -13.80
C LEU A 214 5.95 17.80 -12.75
N ALA A 215 6.35 17.94 -11.48
CA ALA A 215 5.54 18.44 -10.40
C ALA A 215 5.70 19.97 -10.31
N LYS A 216 4.86 20.70 -11.03
CA LYS A 216 4.99 22.17 -11.20
C LYS A 216 4.39 23.00 -10.07
N SER A 217 3.44 22.44 -9.32
CA SER A 217 2.69 23.20 -8.32
C SER A 217 2.86 22.58 -6.95
N PHE A 218 3.25 23.42 -6.00
CA PHE A 218 3.28 23.09 -4.58
C PHE A 218 2.26 23.90 -3.81
N PHE A 219 1.72 23.33 -2.75
CA PHE A 219 0.60 23.85 -1.99
C PHE A 219 0.94 23.97 -0.50
N ARG A 220 0.26 24.87 0.21
CA ARG A 220 0.34 24.95 1.68
C ARG A 220 -0.15 23.63 2.30
N PRO A 221 0.63 22.99 3.17
CA PRO A 221 0.30 21.65 3.69
C PRO A 221 -1.05 21.58 4.40
N THR A 222 -1.43 22.62 5.14
CA THR A 222 -2.66 22.63 5.95
C THR A 222 -3.91 23.06 5.18
N SER A 223 -3.78 24.02 4.25
CA SER A 223 -4.93 24.61 3.55
C SER A 223 -5.13 24.07 2.13
N GLY A 224 -4.08 23.48 1.52
CA GLY A 224 -4.12 23.14 0.10
C GLY A 224 -4.09 24.33 -0.86
N ASN A 225 -3.83 25.55 -0.38
CA ASN A 225 -3.72 26.73 -1.23
C ASN A 225 -2.38 26.74 -1.99
N PRO A 226 -2.35 27.16 -3.28
CA PRO A 226 -1.12 27.25 -4.04
C PRO A 226 -0.09 28.19 -3.40
N VAL A 227 1.19 27.83 -3.49
CA VAL A 227 2.31 28.67 -3.11
C VAL A 227 2.85 29.37 -4.36
N THR A 228 2.85 30.71 -4.36
CA THR A 228 3.21 31.53 -5.52
C THR A 228 4.43 32.42 -5.32
N LYS A 229 4.78 32.75 -4.06
CA LYS A 229 5.89 33.66 -3.77
C LYS A 229 7.26 33.02 -3.86
N THR A 230 7.37 31.75 -3.44
CA THR A 230 8.58 30.93 -3.49
C THR A 230 8.30 29.65 -4.27
N PRO A 231 8.06 29.75 -5.60
CA PRO A 231 7.67 28.60 -6.39
C PRO A 231 8.74 27.52 -6.36
N THR A 232 8.28 26.29 -6.31
CA THR A 232 9.09 25.08 -6.36
C THR A 232 8.62 24.24 -7.52
N GLU A 233 9.54 23.72 -8.30
CA GLU A 233 9.30 22.70 -9.32
C GLU A 233 10.14 21.47 -8.97
N ALA A 234 9.57 20.28 -9.14
CA ALA A 234 10.33 19.05 -9.03
C ALA A 234 10.16 18.21 -10.30
N ARG A 235 11.23 17.54 -10.70
CA ARG A 235 11.26 16.61 -11.82
C ARG A 235 11.67 15.24 -11.34
N LEU A 236 11.07 14.19 -11.90
CA LEU A 236 11.35 12.82 -11.53
C LEU A 236 11.62 11.98 -12.78
N LEU A 237 12.63 11.11 -12.67
CA LEU A 237 13.01 10.07 -13.62
C LEU A 237 13.33 8.79 -12.86
N TRP A 238 13.42 7.68 -13.54
CA TRP A 238 13.92 6.42 -12.99
C TRP A 238 14.70 5.62 -14.00
N ASP A 239 15.56 4.72 -13.52
CA ASP A 239 16.21 3.69 -14.33
C ASP A 239 16.16 2.33 -13.60
N ASP A 240 17.03 1.40 -13.97
CA ASP A 240 17.05 0.08 -13.31
C ASP A 240 17.77 0.09 -11.95
N GLU A 241 18.37 1.22 -11.55
CA GLU A 241 19.15 1.35 -10.32
C GLU A 241 18.56 2.37 -9.34
N ASN A 242 18.03 3.50 -9.85
CA ASN A 242 17.68 4.64 -9.02
C ASN A 242 16.34 5.28 -9.40
N LEU A 243 15.70 5.87 -8.40
CA LEU A 243 14.76 6.98 -8.58
C LEU A 243 15.57 8.27 -8.54
N TYR A 244 15.44 9.10 -9.58
CA TYR A 244 16.05 10.42 -9.65
C TYR A 244 15.02 11.51 -9.40
N ALA A 245 15.39 12.52 -8.64
CA ALA A 245 14.59 13.72 -8.46
C ALA A 245 15.46 14.96 -8.59
N SER A 246 14.92 16.00 -9.19
CA SER A 246 15.50 17.33 -9.10
C SER A 246 14.46 18.32 -8.57
N PHE A 247 14.92 19.28 -7.76
CA PHE A 247 14.10 20.35 -7.24
C PHE A 247 14.73 21.68 -7.64
N MET A 248 13.96 22.55 -8.27
CA MET A 248 14.32 23.94 -8.49
C MET A 248 13.48 24.81 -7.56
N CYS A 249 14.12 25.47 -6.64
CA CYS A 249 13.52 26.24 -5.55
C CYS A 249 13.83 27.72 -5.72
N LYS A 250 12.83 28.56 -6.05
CA LYS A 250 12.99 30.01 -5.93
C LYS A 250 13.04 30.40 -4.47
N ASP A 251 14.07 31.16 -4.08
CA ASP A 251 14.38 31.48 -2.71
C ASP A 251 15.14 32.79 -2.64
N GLN A 252 14.68 33.72 -1.82
CA GLN A 252 15.32 35.02 -1.63
C GLN A 252 16.25 35.04 -0.40
N ARG A 253 16.34 33.95 0.34
CA ARG A 253 17.13 33.87 1.56
C ARG A 253 17.48 32.43 1.90
N ILE A 254 18.53 31.96 1.29
CA ILE A 254 18.93 30.54 1.39
C ILE A 254 19.67 30.27 2.71
N ARG A 255 19.09 29.42 3.56
CA ARG A 255 19.56 29.09 4.90
C ARG A 255 19.83 27.61 5.07
N SER A 256 21.09 27.26 5.31
CA SER A 256 21.53 25.89 5.53
C SER A 256 22.84 25.87 6.35
N THR A 257 22.71 25.81 7.66
CA THR A 257 23.86 25.86 8.60
C THR A 257 24.27 24.49 9.13
N TYR A 258 23.46 23.46 8.91
CA TYR A 258 23.79 22.08 9.26
C TYR A 258 24.92 21.54 8.38
N THR A 259 25.79 20.73 8.96
CA THR A 259 27.02 20.26 8.31
C THR A 259 27.22 18.74 8.34
N LYS A 260 26.37 18.03 9.06
CA LYS A 260 26.47 16.59 9.20
C LYS A 260 25.29 15.87 8.53
N HIS A 261 25.55 14.73 7.96
CA HIS A 261 24.51 13.80 7.56
C HIS A 261 23.61 13.49 8.78
N ASP A 262 22.32 13.39 8.56
CA ASP A 262 21.27 13.17 9.58
C ASP A 262 21.06 14.29 10.60
N ASP A 263 21.62 15.47 10.37
CA ASP A 263 21.21 16.66 11.12
C ASP A 263 19.71 16.97 10.86
N GLU A 264 19.07 17.71 11.77
CA GLU A 264 17.64 18.09 11.69
C GLU A 264 17.36 19.13 10.60
N LEU A 265 17.54 18.73 9.35
CA LEU A 265 17.47 19.63 8.18
C LEU A 265 16.12 20.34 8.05
N TRP A 266 15.03 19.73 8.52
CA TRP A 266 13.67 20.31 8.50
C TRP A 266 13.48 21.59 9.31
N ASN A 267 14.46 22.01 10.06
CA ASN A 267 14.46 23.29 10.78
C ASN A 267 14.93 24.47 9.92
N GLN A 268 15.37 24.22 8.67
CA GLN A 268 15.87 25.21 7.73
C GLN A 268 15.37 24.91 6.32
N ASP A 269 16.03 25.46 5.29
CA ASP A 269 15.69 25.14 3.90
C ASP A 269 16.05 23.71 3.57
N VAL A 270 15.08 22.98 3.06
CA VAL A 270 15.26 21.58 2.69
C VAL A 270 14.19 21.15 1.67
N VAL A 271 14.54 20.22 0.80
CA VAL A 271 13.58 19.45 0.00
C VAL A 271 13.51 18.03 0.50
N GLU A 272 12.32 17.44 0.42
CA GLU A 272 12.06 16.12 0.98
C GLU A 272 11.28 15.25 -0.01
N ILE A 273 11.63 13.97 -0.04
CA ILE A 273 10.94 12.92 -0.78
C ILE A 273 10.50 11.86 0.20
N PHE A 274 9.20 11.57 0.23
CA PHE A 274 8.67 10.47 1.01
C PHE A 274 8.18 9.37 0.08
N LEU A 275 8.49 8.11 0.39
CA LEU A 275 8.06 6.95 -0.38
C LEU A 275 7.37 5.92 0.52
N ASP A 276 6.18 5.48 0.14
CA ASP A 276 5.45 4.33 0.67
C ASP A 276 5.20 3.37 -0.51
N PRO A 277 6.19 2.49 -0.80
CA PRO A 277 6.26 1.79 -2.08
C PRO A 277 5.20 0.72 -2.28
N ASP A 278 4.69 0.09 -1.22
CA ASP A 278 3.61 -0.90 -1.29
C ASP A 278 2.23 -0.31 -0.91
N GLY A 279 2.20 0.98 -0.53
CA GLY A 279 0.98 1.74 -0.25
C GLY A 279 0.20 1.25 0.97
N ASP A 280 0.86 0.56 1.90
CA ASP A 280 0.22 -0.02 3.08
C ASP A 280 0.15 0.96 4.28
N SER A 281 0.67 2.17 4.12
CA SER A 281 0.79 3.24 5.13
C SER A 281 1.71 2.86 6.30
N LYS A 282 2.69 2.01 6.02
CA LYS A 282 3.77 1.58 6.92
C LYS A 282 5.03 1.36 6.10
N ASN A 283 6.15 1.09 6.79
CA ASN A 283 7.40 0.75 6.13
C ASN A 283 7.76 1.76 5.02
N TYR A 284 7.61 3.04 5.33
CA TYR A 284 7.87 4.13 4.40
C TYR A 284 9.23 4.78 4.66
N TYR A 285 9.67 5.58 3.71
CA TYR A 285 11.01 6.17 3.68
C TYR A 285 10.93 7.68 3.55
N GLU A 286 11.89 8.36 4.14
CA GLU A 286 12.09 9.80 4.09
C GLU A 286 13.50 10.09 3.62
N PHE A 287 13.65 11.03 2.67
CA PHE A 287 14.91 11.47 2.11
C PHE A 287 14.90 12.98 2.04
N GLN A 288 15.96 13.62 2.51
CA GLN A 288 16.08 15.07 2.50
C GLN A 288 17.41 15.52 1.91
N ALA A 289 17.41 16.70 1.30
CA ALA A 289 18.62 17.39 0.84
C ALA A 289 18.49 18.90 1.14
N SER A 290 19.50 19.47 1.78
CA SER A 290 19.59 20.90 2.08
C SER A 290 20.37 21.67 1.02
N PRO A 291 20.24 23.02 0.95
CA PRO A 291 21.03 23.84 0.03
C PRO A 291 22.55 23.73 0.21
N ALA A 292 23.04 23.33 1.39
CA ALA A 292 24.46 23.03 1.61
C ALA A 292 24.90 21.65 1.09
N GLY A 293 24.00 20.88 0.48
CA GLY A 293 24.29 19.53 -0.01
C GLY A 293 24.30 18.46 1.10
N ILE A 294 23.87 18.81 2.32
CA ILE A 294 23.74 17.84 3.42
C ILE A 294 22.47 17.03 3.24
N THR A 295 22.55 15.75 3.50
CA THR A 295 21.46 14.79 3.35
C THR A 295 20.99 14.24 4.71
N PHE A 296 19.72 13.86 4.74
CA PHE A 296 19.12 13.06 5.79
C PHE A 296 18.32 11.93 5.14
N ASP A 297 18.39 10.73 5.69
CA ASP A 297 17.47 9.66 5.29
C ASP A 297 17.02 8.82 6.49
N SER A 298 15.81 8.28 6.40
CA SER A 298 15.25 7.44 7.45
C SER A 298 14.27 6.42 6.91
N PHE A 299 14.31 5.22 7.48
CA PHE A 299 13.27 4.21 7.33
C PHE A 299 12.30 4.27 8.50
N LEU A 300 11.01 4.33 8.22
CA LEU A 300 9.95 4.43 9.20
C LEU A 300 9.03 3.19 9.13
N PRO A 301 9.19 2.19 10.01
CA PRO A 301 8.35 0.98 10.02
C PRO A 301 6.89 1.27 10.35
N SER A 302 6.60 2.39 11.00
CA SER A 302 5.25 2.90 11.25
C SER A 302 5.29 4.40 11.50
N TYR A 303 4.12 5.03 11.60
CA TYR A 303 3.98 6.47 11.77
C TYR A 303 4.99 7.03 12.80
N ARG A 304 5.89 7.90 12.34
CA ARG A 304 6.94 8.61 13.11
C ARG A 304 7.83 7.71 13.99
N LYS A 305 8.01 6.46 13.63
CA LYS A 305 9.00 5.57 14.26
C LYS A 305 10.24 5.48 13.37
N ASN A 306 11.09 6.46 13.50
CA ASN A 306 12.30 6.58 12.71
C ASN A 306 13.33 5.48 13.09
N GLN A 307 14.05 5.00 12.09
CA GLN A 307 15.29 4.23 12.24
C GLN A 307 16.40 5.03 11.55
N ASN A 308 16.98 5.95 12.30
CA ASN A 308 17.98 6.89 11.80
C ASN A 308 19.37 6.23 11.63
N ASP A 309 19.55 5.00 12.08
CA ASP A 309 20.72 4.17 11.81
C ASP A 309 20.63 3.41 10.48
N TRP A 310 19.49 3.61 9.74
CA TRP A 310 19.30 3.06 8.42
C TRP A 310 19.85 4.02 7.36
N GLU A 311 20.67 3.52 6.45
CA GLU A 311 21.33 4.28 5.41
C GLU A 311 20.87 3.84 4.01
N SER A 312 20.39 4.79 3.22
CA SER A 312 19.96 4.53 1.84
C SER A 312 21.09 4.52 0.83
N GLN A 313 22.20 5.20 1.17
CA GLN A 313 23.27 5.52 0.21
C GLN A 313 22.80 6.45 -0.92
N MET A 314 21.80 7.29 -0.64
CA MET A 314 21.38 8.32 -1.57
C MET A 314 22.56 9.25 -1.92
N LYS A 315 22.49 9.84 -3.11
CA LYS A 315 23.40 10.88 -3.52
C LYS A 315 22.63 12.17 -3.75
N ALA A 316 23.19 13.28 -3.33
CA ALA A 316 22.65 14.60 -3.63
C ALA A 316 23.78 15.54 -4.04
N ALA A 317 23.46 16.45 -4.96
CA ALA A 317 24.31 17.59 -5.29
C ALA A 317 23.45 18.83 -5.46
N VAL A 318 24.00 19.97 -5.12
CA VAL A 318 23.24 21.23 -5.09
C VAL A 318 24.02 22.36 -5.75
N THR A 319 23.29 23.15 -6.51
CA THR A 319 23.79 24.43 -7.07
C THR A 319 22.96 25.57 -6.49
N VAL A 320 23.65 26.62 -6.05
CA VAL A 320 23.04 27.84 -5.46
C VAL A 320 23.27 29.03 -6.38
N ASP A 321 22.20 29.72 -6.72
CA ASP A 321 22.22 31.03 -7.38
C ASP A 321 21.95 32.08 -6.31
N GLY A 322 23.01 32.52 -5.63
CA GLY A 322 23.01 33.36 -4.44
C GLY A 322 24.12 32.99 -3.48
N THR A 323 23.94 33.26 -2.20
CA THR A 323 24.91 32.98 -1.14
C THR A 323 24.26 32.29 0.04
N LEU A 324 24.90 31.25 0.57
CA LEU A 324 24.41 30.54 1.74
C LEU A 324 24.58 31.36 3.01
N ASN A 325 23.51 31.38 3.84
CA ASN A 325 23.52 31.89 5.23
C ASN A 325 23.84 33.39 5.38
N LYS A 326 23.66 34.19 4.35
CA LYS A 326 23.78 35.63 4.39
C LYS A 326 22.39 36.30 4.38
N PRO A 327 21.86 36.71 5.54
CA PRO A 327 20.48 37.22 5.62
C PRO A 327 20.31 38.62 5.09
N GLU A 328 21.37 39.33 4.79
CA GLU A 328 21.43 40.74 4.38
C GLU A 328 21.39 40.94 2.86
N ASP A 329 21.60 39.90 2.05
CA ASP A 329 21.45 39.94 0.61
C ASP A 329 20.17 39.22 0.13
N ASP A 330 19.85 39.36 -1.14
CA ASP A 330 18.73 38.69 -1.76
C ASP A 330 19.26 37.61 -2.71
N ASP A 331 18.93 36.34 -2.43
CA ASP A 331 19.23 35.19 -3.26
C ASP A 331 18.22 35.05 -4.40
N VAL A 332 18.49 34.17 -5.34
CA VAL A 332 17.64 33.89 -6.49
C VAL A 332 16.98 32.51 -6.40
N SER A 333 17.80 31.47 -6.23
CA SER A 333 17.33 30.09 -6.24
C SER A 333 18.40 29.10 -5.83
N TRP A 334 17.97 27.86 -5.61
CA TRP A 334 18.85 26.72 -5.52
C TRP A 334 18.23 25.51 -6.21
N THR A 335 19.07 24.61 -6.70
CA THR A 335 18.68 23.39 -7.38
C THR A 335 19.33 22.21 -6.68
N ALA A 336 18.55 21.21 -6.29
CA ALA A 336 19.06 19.94 -5.79
C ALA A 336 18.80 18.83 -6.82
N GLU A 337 19.79 18.01 -7.07
CA GLU A 337 19.66 16.71 -7.74
C GLU A 337 19.88 15.58 -6.75
N ILE A 338 19.03 14.57 -6.81
CA ILE A 338 18.99 13.47 -5.86
C ILE A 338 18.86 12.15 -6.62
N ALA A 339 19.67 11.15 -6.24
CA ALA A 339 19.52 9.76 -6.68
C ALA A 339 19.27 8.86 -5.49
N ILE A 340 18.16 8.15 -5.48
CA ILE A 340 17.75 7.21 -4.42
C ILE A 340 17.90 5.81 -4.99
N PRO A 341 18.85 4.98 -4.48
CA PRO A 341 19.06 3.63 -4.99
C PRO A 341 17.89 2.70 -4.64
N PHE A 342 17.30 2.04 -5.63
CA PHE A 342 16.23 1.06 -5.39
C PHE A 342 16.67 -0.12 -4.51
N LYS A 343 17.96 -0.46 -4.49
CA LYS A 343 18.51 -1.49 -3.59
C LYS A 343 18.27 -1.21 -2.10
N ALA A 344 18.06 0.07 -1.73
CA ALA A 344 17.75 0.47 -0.35
C ALA A 344 16.27 0.26 0.01
N ILE A 345 15.36 0.22 -0.97
CA ILE A 345 13.92 0.15 -0.76
C ILE A 345 13.46 -1.30 -0.56
N LYS A 346 13.61 -1.82 0.65
CA LYS A 346 13.38 -3.24 0.99
C LYS A 346 11.90 -3.65 1.08
N HIS A 347 11.00 -2.68 1.27
CA HIS A 347 9.58 -2.96 1.50
C HIS A 347 8.70 -2.69 0.27
N ALA A 348 9.29 -2.43 -0.89
CA ALA A 348 8.57 -2.42 -2.15
C ALA A 348 8.13 -3.85 -2.53
N LEU A 349 6.99 -3.98 -3.19
CA LEU A 349 6.57 -5.26 -3.79
C LEU A 349 7.58 -5.74 -4.82
N LYS A 350 8.19 -4.77 -5.51
CA LYS A 350 9.29 -4.96 -6.46
C LYS A 350 10.18 -3.72 -6.47
N ALA A 351 11.49 -3.90 -6.36
CA ALA A 351 12.51 -2.86 -6.51
C ALA A 351 13.72 -3.44 -7.29
N PRO A 352 14.09 -2.88 -8.45
CA PRO A 352 13.47 -1.72 -9.08
C PRO A 352 11.99 -1.98 -9.49
N PRO A 353 11.16 -0.93 -9.58
CA PRO A 353 9.79 -1.05 -10.06
C PRO A 353 9.75 -1.52 -11.51
N ALA A 354 8.62 -2.12 -11.91
CA ALA A 354 8.35 -2.39 -13.32
C ALA A 354 7.52 -1.26 -13.94
N GLU A 355 7.49 -1.23 -15.27
CA GLU A 355 6.55 -0.38 -16.00
C GLU A 355 5.11 -0.67 -15.56
N GLY A 356 4.36 0.39 -15.27
CA GLY A 356 2.98 0.33 -14.77
C GLY A 356 2.86 0.22 -13.25
N ASP A 357 3.93 -0.08 -12.53
CA ASP A 357 3.92 -0.10 -11.06
C ASP A 357 3.60 1.29 -10.51
N VAL A 358 2.92 1.33 -9.38
CA VAL A 358 2.54 2.57 -8.70
C VAL A 358 2.97 2.51 -7.25
N TRP A 359 3.83 3.45 -6.86
CA TRP A 359 4.17 3.69 -5.47
C TRP A 359 3.40 4.90 -4.94
N ARG A 360 3.19 4.96 -3.64
CA ARG A 360 2.74 6.17 -2.98
C ARG A 360 3.97 7.00 -2.62
N GLY A 361 3.88 8.31 -2.87
CA GLY A 361 4.98 9.20 -2.56
C GLY A 361 4.53 10.65 -2.46
N ASN A 362 5.36 11.47 -1.88
CA ASN A 362 5.12 12.91 -1.80
C ASN A 362 6.43 13.67 -1.91
N LEU A 363 6.32 14.93 -2.33
CA LEU A 363 7.42 15.86 -2.48
C LEU A 363 7.10 17.06 -1.61
N PHE A 364 8.06 17.45 -0.77
CA PHE A 364 7.92 18.57 0.13
C PHE A 364 9.08 19.55 -0.01
N ARG A 365 8.85 20.77 0.41
CA ARG A 365 9.88 21.77 0.68
C ARG A 365 9.57 22.50 1.97
N ILE A 366 10.60 22.77 2.74
CA ILE A 366 10.58 23.73 3.83
C ILE A 366 11.45 24.91 3.41
N ASP A 367 10.95 26.11 3.67
CA ASP A 367 11.57 27.40 3.32
C ASP A 367 11.63 28.26 4.59
N LEU A 368 12.84 28.61 5.03
CA LEU A 368 13.09 29.46 6.19
C LEU A 368 13.23 30.94 5.75
N GLY A 369 12.12 31.53 5.34
CA GLY A 369 12.08 32.92 4.90
C GLY A 369 12.10 33.93 6.04
N LYS A 370 12.00 35.23 5.68
CA LYS A 370 11.99 36.35 6.66
C LYS A 370 10.86 36.28 7.70
N GLN A 371 9.79 35.54 7.43
CA GLN A 371 8.61 35.39 8.29
C GLN A 371 8.60 34.05 9.08
N GLY A 372 9.69 33.32 9.06
CA GLY A 372 9.82 32.00 9.66
C GLY A 372 9.61 30.86 8.68
N ILE A 373 9.46 29.65 9.22
CA ILE A 373 9.34 28.40 8.45
C ILE A 373 8.01 28.34 7.68
N SER A 374 8.10 27.99 6.43
CA SER A 374 6.98 27.84 5.49
C SER A 374 7.06 26.50 4.79
N GLY A 375 6.14 25.60 5.11
CA GLY A 375 6.05 24.30 4.44
C GLY A 375 5.30 24.35 3.12
N MET A 376 5.69 23.45 2.19
CA MET A 376 5.07 23.26 0.88
C MET A 376 5.00 21.75 0.55
N ALA A 377 3.97 21.32 -0.14
CA ALA A 377 3.76 19.95 -0.54
C ALA A 377 3.21 19.87 -1.97
N TRP A 378 3.68 18.93 -2.76
CA TRP A 378 3.08 18.60 -4.06
C TRP A 378 1.69 17.98 -3.88
N SER A 379 1.53 17.07 -2.94
CA SER A 379 0.24 16.54 -2.51
C SER A 379 -0.05 17.01 -1.09
N PRO A 380 -0.89 18.04 -0.88
CA PRO A 380 -1.06 18.64 0.43
C PRO A 380 -1.68 17.67 1.45
N PRO A 381 -1.05 17.48 2.62
CA PRO A 381 -1.54 16.62 3.69
C PRO A 381 -2.89 17.05 4.27
N LEU A 382 -3.24 18.34 4.13
CA LEU A 382 -4.39 19.02 4.75
C LEU A 382 -4.36 18.95 6.30
N LYS A 383 -3.16 18.79 6.85
CA LYS A 383 -2.82 18.78 8.28
C LYS A 383 -1.40 19.34 8.45
N PRO A 384 -1.03 19.85 9.64
CA PRO A 384 0.33 20.30 9.93
C PRO A 384 1.27 19.12 10.20
N ASP A 385 1.30 18.15 9.29
CA ASP A 385 2.05 16.91 9.44
C ASP A 385 2.35 16.30 8.06
N TYR A 386 3.62 16.06 7.75
CA TYR A 386 4.06 15.50 6.47
C TYR A 386 3.88 13.97 6.40
N HIS A 387 3.78 13.29 7.54
CA HIS A 387 3.60 11.84 7.63
C HIS A 387 2.12 11.38 7.46
N VAL A 388 1.32 12.15 6.74
CA VAL A 388 -0.07 11.77 6.41
C VAL A 388 -0.07 10.94 5.13
N LEU A 389 0.29 9.66 5.24
CA LEU A 389 0.50 8.76 4.09
C LEU A 389 -0.78 8.59 3.23
N ASP A 390 -1.96 8.69 3.83
CA ASP A 390 -3.25 8.69 3.09
C ASP A 390 -3.36 9.82 2.05
N ARG A 391 -2.55 10.88 2.21
CA ARG A 391 -2.49 12.05 1.32
C ARG A 391 -1.29 12.03 0.39
N PHE A 392 -0.45 11.00 0.43
CA PHE A 392 0.62 10.85 -0.56
C PHE A 392 0.03 10.71 -1.95
N GLY A 393 0.63 11.37 -2.92
CA GLY A 393 0.33 11.22 -4.34
C GLY A 393 0.70 9.83 -4.86
N LYS A 394 0.63 9.67 -6.15
CA LYS A 394 0.98 8.43 -6.84
C LYS A 394 2.13 8.68 -7.79
N PHE A 395 3.15 7.85 -7.70
CA PHE A 395 4.27 7.77 -8.62
C PHE A 395 4.07 6.54 -9.49
N ARG A 396 3.62 6.76 -10.74
CA ARG A 396 3.46 5.68 -11.73
C ARG A 396 4.72 5.61 -12.57
N PHE A 397 5.39 4.49 -12.53
CA PHE A 397 6.58 4.23 -13.34
C PHE A 397 6.18 3.85 -14.76
N VAL A 398 6.66 4.60 -15.75
CA VAL A 398 6.32 4.39 -17.17
C VAL A 398 7.59 4.37 -18.00
N LYS A 399 7.53 3.80 -19.19
CA LYS A 399 8.67 3.80 -20.11
C LYS A 399 8.87 5.19 -20.71
N SER A 400 7.81 5.81 -21.22
CA SER A 400 7.81 7.21 -21.67
C SER A 400 6.46 7.87 -21.37
N ILE A 401 6.41 9.21 -21.33
CA ILE A 401 5.16 9.94 -21.13
C ILE A 401 4.28 9.87 -22.38
N GLU A 402 4.88 9.85 -23.57
CA GLU A 402 4.16 9.75 -24.83
C GLU A 402 3.44 8.39 -24.97
N GLU A 403 4.10 7.29 -24.60
CA GLU A 403 3.47 5.95 -24.60
C GLU A 403 2.33 5.84 -23.59
N ALA A 404 2.47 6.47 -22.42
CA ALA A 404 1.44 6.46 -21.39
C ALA A 404 0.20 7.29 -21.78
N ALA A 405 0.35 8.31 -22.60
CA ALA A 405 -0.73 9.15 -23.12
C ALA A 405 -1.43 8.54 -24.34
N ALA A 406 -0.85 7.53 -24.98
CA ALA A 406 -1.46 6.85 -26.11
C ALA A 406 -2.70 6.04 -25.62
N PRO A 407 -3.85 6.13 -26.31
CA PRO A 407 -4.99 5.28 -25.96
C PRO A 407 -4.57 3.82 -26.14
N SER A 408 -4.78 3.00 -25.11
CA SER A 408 -4.52 1.56 -25.18
C SER A 408 -5.37 0.96 -26.31
N VAL A 409 -4.74 0.68 -27.45
CA VAL A 409 -5.37 -0.08 -28.53
C VAL A 409 -5.50 -1.52 -28.01
N ILE A 410 -6.67 -1.84 -27.48
CA ILE A 410 -7.04 -3.22 -27.22
C ILE A 410 -7.08 -3.90 -28.59
N ALA A 411 -6.09 -4.73 -28.89
CA ALA A 411 -6.12 -5.55 -30.09
C ALA A 411 -7.44 -6.35 -30.07
N PRO A 412 -8.22 -6.34 -31.17
CA PRO A 412 -9.43 -7.12 -31.21
C PRO A 412 -9.09 -8.59 -31.03
N ALA A 413 -9.79 -9.26 -30.11
CA ALA A 413 -9.65 -10.68 -29.90
C ALA A 413 -9.78 -11.40 -31.24
N ALA A 414 -8.78 -12.22 -31.58
CA ALA A 414 -8.81 -13.03 -32.79
C ALA A 414 -10.11 -13.85 -32.82
N ALA A 415 -10.86 -13.69 -33.88
CA ALA A 415 -12.08 -14.45 -34.12
C ALA A 415 -11.74 -15.97 -34.12
N PRO A 416 -12.57 -16.83 -33.50
CA PRO A 416 -12.33 -18.25 -33.55
C PRO A 416 -12.33 -18.74 -35.00
N ALA A 417 -11.29 -19.49 -35.37
CA ALA A 417 -11.16 -20.09 -36.68
C ALA A 417 -12.40 -20.93 -36.99
N GLY A 418 -13.15 -20.54 -38.03
CA GLY A 418 -14.32 -21.28 -38.52
C GLY A 418 -13.90 -22.68 -38.93
N LYS A 419 -14.62 -23.70 -38.43
CA LYS A 419 -14.55 -25.07 -38.97
C LYS A 419 -14.94 -25.07 -40.44
N ALA A 420 -14.02 -25.48 -41.30
CA ALA A 420 -14.34 -25.78 -42.67
C ALA A 420 -15.25 -27.02 -42.66
N GLU A 421 -16.50 -26.82 -43.07
CA GLU A 421 -17.36 -27.94 -43.48
C GLU A 421 -16.89 -28.47 -44.83
N GLY A 422 -16.30 -29.67 -44.82
CA GLY A 422 -16.10 -30.47 -46.02
C GLY A 422 -17.44 -31.00 -46.51
N LYS A 423 -17.79 -30.64 -47.74
CA LYS A 423 -18.78 -31.34 -48.50
C LYS A 423 -18.13 -32.58 -49.09
N GLU A 424 -18.69 -33.72 -48.79
CA GLU A 424 -19.18 -34.79 -49.68
C GLU A 424 -20.01 -35.77 -48.86
#